data_37fcc4abc5460a9bd41327b3724bfa8a
#
_entry.id   37fcc4abc5460a9bd41327b3724bfa8a
#
_cell.length_a   1.000
_cell.length_b   1.000
_cell.length_c   1.000
_cell.angle_alpha   90.00
_cell.angle_beta   90.00
_cell.angle_gamma   90.00
#
_symmetry.space_group_name_H-M   'P 1'
#
loop_
_entity.id
_entity.type
_entity.pdbx_description
1 polymer ?
#
loop_
_entity_poly.entity_id
_entity_poly.type
_entity_poly.pdbx_seq_one_letter_code
_entity_poly.pdbx_strand_id
1 'polypeptide(L)'
;MRNFRYAVSIFFVALLHRPGLKQIGFCCKITGLFVAWLLFAVGLEARAQNVAHDLQLLKAWQAGTVVSAESVKSYGEKRCFTQEVIPDAVFARMDGVSFPKGCTVKRSELRYVRVLHVDIDGQTRLGEMVCNKSIAADLIDIFRDLYHHHYPVHSIRLIDDFGADDERSMRANNTSSFCFRRVSGSKKLSAHATGKAIDVNTFYNPYYHQSPSGKITVQPATAMKYVDRTAAFPYKITKADLMYRLFI
;
A
#
# COMPACT_ATOMS: atom_id res chain seq x y z
N MET A 1 35.31 -6.20 -2.62
CA MET A 1 35.51 -7.54 -3.19
C MET A 1 35.94 -8.48 -2.09
N ARG A 2 35.08 -9.33 -1.60
CA ARG A 2 35.38 -10.59 -0.91
C ARG A 2 34.13 -11.44 -0.93
N ASN A 3 34.17 -12.45 -1.81
CA ASN A 3 33.13 -13.47 -1.93
C ASN A 3 33.19 -14.40 -0.71
N PHE A 4 32.11 -14.47 0.05
CA PHE A 4 31.91 -15.57 1.02
C PHE A 4 31.07 -16.64 0.32
N ARG A 5 31.76 -17.67 -0.16
CA ARG A 5 31.14 -18.93 -0.56
C ARG A 5 30.98 -19.79 0.69
N TYR A 6 29.75 -20.01 1.11
CA TYR A 6 29.44 -21.05 2.08
C TYR A 6 29.48 -22.40 1.39
N ALA A 7 30.55 -23.17 1.71
CA ALA A 7 30.64 -24.56 1.33
C ALA A 7 29.75 -25.38 2.27
N VAL A 8 28.68 -25.99 1.73
CA VAL A 8 27.91 -27.03 2.43
C VAL A 8 28.70 -28.30 2.35
N SER A 9 29.40 -28.65 3.46
CA SER A 9 30.04 -29.95 3.61
C SER A 9 28.98 -31.02 3.86
N ILE A 10 28.69 -31.81 2.84
CA ILE A 10 27.90 -33.03 3.00
C ILE A 10 28.82 -34.11 3.57
N PHE A 11 28.63 -34.43 4.82
CA PHE A 11 29.28 -35.58 5.43
C PHE A 11 28.55 -36.85 5.02
N PHE A 12 29.12 -37.62 4.09
CA PHE A 12 28.72 -38.99 3.82
C PHE A 12 29.38 -39.89 4.91
N VAL A 13 28.55 -40.40 5.83
CA VAL A 13 28.98 -41.48 6.74
C VAL A 13 28.82 -42.80 6.00
N ALA A 14 29.94 -43.36 5.54
CA ALA A 14 29.97 -44.72 5.02
C ALA A 14 29.85 -45.74 6.17
N LEU A 15 28.68 -46.34 6.32
CA LEU A 15 28.48 -47.46 7.24
C LEU A 15 28.98 -48.73 6.59
N LEU A 16 30.11 -49.28 7.10
CA LEU A 16 30.66 -50.56 6.80
C LEU A 16 29.66 -51.69 7.11
N HIS A 17 29.41 -52.54 6.10
CA HIS A 17 28.55 -53.69 6.14
C HIS A 17 29.03 -54.71 7.16
N ARG A 18 28.25 -55.00 8.20
CA ARG A 18 28.31 -56.27 8.98
C ARG A 18 26.97 -56.97 8.83
N PRO A 19 26.95 -58.25 8.33
CA PRO A 19 25.71 -58.97 8.20
C PRO A 19 25.28 -59.57 9.56
N GLY A 20 24.06 -59.30 9.97
CA GLY A 20 23.37 -60.01 11.03
C GLY A 20 22.96 -59.15 12.26
N LEU A 21 21.99 -58.20 12.08
CA LEU A 21 21.11 -57.76 13.17
C LEU A 21 19.84 -57.15 12.59
N LYS A 22 18.73 -57.69 12.99
CA LYS A 22 17.39 -57.15 12.71
C LYS A 22 17.19 -55.81 13.43
N GLN A 23 17.55 -54.69 12.79
CA GLN A 23 17.28 -53.34 13.26
C GLN A 23 16.91 -52.40 12.10
N ILE A 24 15.87 -52.73 11.35
CA ILE A 24 15.45 -51.90 10.21
C ILE A 24 14.33 -50.89 10.56
N GLY A 25 13.80 -50.90 11.82
CA GLY A 25 12.68 -50.05 12.20
C GLY A 25 13.07 -48.73 12.89
N PHE A 26 14.27 -48.58 13.44
CA PHE A 26 14.60 -47.40 14.27
C PHE A 26 15.33 -46.30 13.50
N CYS A 27 16.13 -46.65 12.48
CA CYS A 27 16.93 -45.69 11.73
C CYS A 27 16.06 -44.77 10.81
N CYS A 28 14.96 -45.30 10.26
CA CYS A 28 14.09 -44.54 9.35
C CYS A 28 13.28 -43.44 10.05
N LYS A 29 12.96 -43.61 11.34
CA LYS A 29 12.25 -42.61 12.14
C LYS A 29 13.13 -41.44 12.56
N ILE A 30 14.40 -41.69 12.85
CA ILE A 30 15.36 -40.64 13.26
C ILE A 30 15.75 -39.76 12.09
N THR A 31 15.97 -40.35 10.90
CA THR A 31 16.24 -39.56 9.67
C THR A 31 15.07 -38.67 9.29
N GLY A 32 13.82 -39.16 9.40
CA GLY A 32 12.61 -38.36 9.14
C GLY A 32 12.46 -37.18 10.10
N LEU A 33 12.73 -37.37 11.39
CA LEU A 33 12.70 -36.31 12.40
C LEU A 33 13.79 -35.26 12.17
N PHE A 34 14.98 -35.68 11.78
CA PHE A 34 16.10 -34.78 11.51
C PHE A 34 15.86 -33.92 10.25
N VAL A 35 15.31 -34.51 9.19
CA VAL A 35 14.92 -33.78 7.98
C VAL A 35 13.79 -32.79 8.28
N ALA A 36 12.77 -33.20 9.05
CA ALA A 36 11.69 -32.30 9.46
C ALA A 36 12.21 -31.14 10.32
N TRP A 37 13.15 -31.38 11.22
CA TRP A 37 13.78 -30.33 12.03
C TRP A 37 14.62 -29.38 11.18
N LEU A 38 15.39 -29.88 10.20
CA LEU A 38 16.14 -29.05 9.25
C LEU A 38 15.22 -28.16 8.42
N LEU A 39 14.14 -28.72 7.87
CA LEU A 39 13.15 -27.94 7.10
C LEU A 39 12.48 -26.87 7.95
N PHE A 40 12.18 -27.18 9.21
CA PHE A 40 11.63 -26.22 10.17
C PHE A 40 12.64 -25.11 10.50
N ALA A 41 13.92 -25.44 10.73
CA ALA A 41 14.95 -24.47 11.00
C ALA A 41 15.18 -23.52 9.79
N VAL A 42 15.26 -24.07 8.58
CA VAL A 42 15.38 -23.28 7.34
C VAL A 42 14.16 -22.36 7.15
N GLY A 43 12.96 -22.86 7.46
CA GLY A 43 11.74 -22.04 7.40
C GLY A 43 11.74 -20.87 8.41
N LEU A 44 12.27 -21.09 9.61
CA LEU A 44 12.43 -20.04 10.63
C LEU A 44 13.44 -18.97 10.21
N GLU A 45 14.58 -19.36 9.65
CA GLU A 45 15.60 -18.42 9.16
C GLU A 45 15.07 -17.58 8.00
N ALA A 46 14.39 -18.20 7.03
CA ALA A 46 13.78 -17.48 5.90
C ALA A 46 12.72 -16.47 6.39
N ARG A 47 11.92 -16.85 7.38
CA ARG A 47 10.92 -15.96 7.98
C ARG A 47 11.57 -14.79 8.71
N ALA A 48 12.63 -15.03 9.48
CA ALA A 48 13.37 -13.97 10.17
C ALA A 48 14.01 -12.99 9.18
N GLN A 49 14.57 -13.48 8.07
CA GLN A 49 15.13 -12.65 7.01
C GLN A 49 14.07 -11.79 6.34
N ASN A 50 12.88 -12.33 6.06
CA ASN A 50 11.76 -11.57 5.50
C ASN A 50 11.30 -10.46 6.45
N VAL A 51 11.16 -10.75 7.74
CA VAL A 51 10.82 -9.73 8.73
C VAL A 51 11.90 -8.63 8.82
N ALA A 52 13.16 -8.99 8.79
CA ALA A 52 14.25 -8.02 8.82
C ALA A 52 14.25 -7.12 7.57
N HIS A 53 13.97 -7.69 6.40
CA HIS A 53 13.80 -6.94 5.15
C HIS A 53 12.63 -5.97 5.22
N ASP A 54 11.44 -6.46 5.60
CA ASP A 54 10.23 -5.64 5.75
C ASP A 54 10.43 -4.49 6.75
N LEU A 55 11.18 -4.72 7.84
CA LEU A 55 11.50 -3.67 8.81
C LEU A 55 12.33 -2.55 8.19
N GLN A 56 13.21 -2.86 7.22
CA GLN A 56 13.92 -1.83 6.45
C GLN A 56 12.97 -1.06 5.54
N LEU A 57 12.05 -1.75 4.86
CA LEU A 57 11.03 -1.13 4.02
C LEU A 57 10.09 -0.22 4.82
N LEU A 58 9.64 -0.65 6.00
CA LEU A 58 8.84 0.15 6.92
C LEU A 58 9.57 1.41 7.41
N LYS A 59 10.88 1.33 7.62
CA LYS A 59 11.70 2.51 7.99
C LYS A 59 11.86 3.47 6.82
N ALA A 60 12.13 2.95 5.62
CA ALA A 60 12.29 3.75 4.40
C ALA A 60 10.97 4.34 3.90
N TRP A 61 9.86 3.68 4.19
CA TRP A 61 8.49 4.05 3.82
C TRP A 61 8.30 4.35 2.33
N GLN A 62 8.42 3.34 1.51
CA GLN A 62 8.12 3.44 0.08
C GLN A 62 6.67 3.02 -0.18
N ALA A 63 5.82 3.96 -0.58
CA ALA A 63 4.41 3.69 -0.85
C ALA A 63 4.20 2.63 -1.95
N GLY A 64 3.21 1.75 -1.74
CA GLY A 64 2.91 0.62 -2.61
C GLY A 64 3.67 -0.67 -2.26
N THR A 65 4.69 -0.60 -1.39
CA THR A 65 5.43 -1.78 -0.93
C THR A 65 4.55 -2.69 -0.08
N VAL A 66 4.64 -4.00 -0.33
CA VAL A 66 3.98 -5.04 0.48
C VAL A 66 4.84 -5.36 1.69
N VAL A 67 4.23 -5.48 2.85
CA VAL A 67 4.87 -5.91 4.10
C VAL A 67 4.01 -6.93 4.82
N SER A 68 4.63 -7.82 5.60
CA SER A 68 3.90 -8.82 6.38
C SER A 68 3.26 -8.23 7.64
N ALA A 69 2.14 -8.80 8.07
CA ALA A 69 1.49 -8.42 9.33
C ALA A 69 2.42 -8.62 10.55
N GLU A 70 3.29 -9.62 10.50
CA GLU A 70 4.30 -9.87 11.54
C GLU A 70 5.31 -8.73 11.62
N SER A 71 5.74 -8.22 10.49
CA SER A 71 6.68 -7.09 10.40
C SER A 71 6.03 -5.79 10.88
N VAL A 72 4.76 -5.55 10.54
CA VAL A 72 3.98 -4.42 11.06
C VAL A 72 3.88 -4.50 12.60
N LYS A 73 3.56 -5.67 13.14
CA LYS A 73 3.51 -5.89 14.60
C LYS A 73 4.86 -5.62 15.26
N SER A 74 5.95 -6.11 14.65
CA SER A 74 7.33 -5.93 15.17
C SER A 74 7.78 -4.47 15.10
N TYR A 75 7.42 -3.75 14.04
CA TYR A 75 7.69 -2.32 13.87
C TYR A 75 6.89 -1.45 14.83
N GLY A 76 5.69 -1.90 15.17
CA GLY A 76 4.70 -1.18 15.96
C GLY A 76 3.68 -0.49 15.06
N GLU A 77 2.48 -1.06 14.96
CA GLU A 77 1.40 -0.60 14.07
C GLU A 77 1.09 0.90 14.23
N LYS A 78 1.07 1.42 15.45
CA LYS A 78 0.83 2.86 15.71
C LYS A 78 1.83 3.77 14.97
N ARG A 79 3.03 3.28 14.69
CA ARG A 79 4.07 4.02 13.94
C ARG A 79 3.81 4.04 12.43
N CYS A 80 2.86 3.23 11.99
CA CYS A 80 2.47 3.15 10.58
C CYS A 80 1.32 4.10 10.22
N PHE A 81 0.71 4.75 11.22
CA PHE A 81 -0.38 5.71 11.05
C PHE A 81 0.05 7.05 11.65
N THR A 82 0.69 7.87 10.83
CA THR A 82 1.32 9.11 11.29
C THR A 82 1.03 10.29 10.37
N GLN A 83 1.03 11.47 10.94
CA GLN A 83 1.07 12.73 10.20
C GLN A 83 2.25 13.57 10.68
N GLU A 84 2.88 14.25 9.75
CA GLU A 84 4.00 15.15 10.05
C GLU A 84 4.07 16.34 9.10
N VAL A 85 4.86 17.32 9.43
CA VAL A 85 5.23 18.36 8.46
C VAL A 85 5.88 17.67 7.26
N ILE A 86 5.54 18.12 6.04
CA ILE A 86 6.07 17.46 4.83
C ILE A 86 7.60 17.45 4.88
N PRO A 87 8.26 16.27 4.89
CA PRO A 87 9.72 16.18 4.83
C PRO A 87 10.27 16.81 3.54
N ASP A 88 11.50 17.33 3.56
CA ASP A 88 12.08 17.96 2.37
C ASP A 88 12.22 17.02 1.19
N ALA A 89 12.53 15.74 1.45
CA ALA A 89 12.60 14.72 0.40
C ALA A 89 11.23 14.46 -0.28
N VAL A 90 10.14 14.52 0.49
CA VAL A 90 8.77 14.41 -0.04
C VAL A 90 8.40 15.69 -0.78
N PHE A 91 8.71 16.85 -0.21
CA PHE A 91 8.42 18.13 -0.85
C PHE A 91 9.15 18.29 -2.18
N ALA A 92 10.38 17.80 -2.29
CA ALA A 92 11.14 17.81 -3.55
C ALA A 92 10.45 17.01 -4.68
N ARG A 93 9.63 16.00 -4.36
CA ARG A 93 8.79 15.29 -5.35
C ARG A 93 7.59 16.13 -5.80
N MET A 94 7.11 17.02 -4.93
CA MET A 94 5.90 17.83 -5.14
C MET A 94 6.21 19.16 -5.83
N ASP A 95 7.41 19.72 -5.59
CA ASP A 95 7.78 21.05 -6.07
C ASP A 95 7.78 21.12 -7.60
N GLY A 96 7.03 22.06 -8.15
CA GLY A 96 6.81 22.19 -9.58
C GLY A 96 5.84 21.15 -10.18
N VAL A 97 5.36 20.17 -9.43
CA VAL A 97 4.44 19.08 -9.86
C VAL A 97 3.06 19.33 -9.25
N SER A 98 2.72 18.71 -8.12
CA SER A 98 1.44 18.99 -7.43
C SER A 98 1.46 20.32 -6.67
N PHE A 99 2.64 20.85 -6.38
CA PHE A 99 2.87 22.15 -5.73
C PHE A 99 3.59 23.10 -6.71
N PRO A 100 2.89 23.65 -7.74
CA PRO A 100 3.50 24.50 -8.76
C PRO A 100 3.85 25.89 -8.23
N LYS A 101 4.70 26.62 -8.98
CA LYS A 101 4.92 28.05 -8.73
C LYS A 101 3.58 28.79 -8.76
N GLY A 102 3.32 29.59 -7.71
CA GLY A 102 2.03 30.29 -7.56
C GLY A 102 0.97 29.49 -6.83
N CYS A 103 1.32 28.35 -6.25
CA CYS A 103 0.46 27.69 -5.26
C CYS A 103 0.15 28.65 -4.12
N THR A 104 -1.15 28.88 -3.85
CA THR A 104 -1.60 29.80 -2.79
C THR A 104 -1.71 29.14 -1.43
N VAL A 105 -1.63 27.80 -1.37
CA VAL A 105 -1.60 27.03 -0.12
C VAL A 105 -0.17 26.98 0.40
N LYS A 106 0.03 27.30 1.67
CA LYS A 106 1.35 27.24 2.28
C LYS A 106 1.71 25.79 2.61
N ARG A 107 2.98 25.39 2.42
CA ARG A 107 3.47 24.05 2.83
C ARG A 107 3.12 23.76 4.30
N SER A 108 3.16 24.75 5.18
CA SER A 108 2.82 24.61 6.61
C SER A 108 1.34 24.30 6.88
N GLU A 109 0.46 24.50 5.90
CA GLU A 109 -0.97 24.14 5.98
C GLU A 109 -1.23 22.69 5.59
N LEU A 110 -0.22 22.02 5.05
CA LEU A 110 -0.28 20.63 4.61
C LEU A 110 0.43 19.69 5.59
N ARG A 111 0.07 18.42 5.55
CA ARG A 111 0.70 17.32 6.29
C ARG A 111 0.99 16.17 5.34
N TYR A 112 2.15 15.56 5.54
CA TYR A 112 2.46 14.25 4.99
C TYR A 112 1.88 13.18 5.91
N VAL A 113 1.08 12.29 5.35
CA VAL A 113 0.36 11.25 6.06
C VAL A 113 0.86 9.89 5.56
N ARG A 114 1.22 9.02 6.50
CA ARG A 114 1.55 7.62 6.26
C ARG A 114 0.47 6.74 6.87
N VAL A 115 0.01 5.75 6.11
CA VAL A 115 -1.01 4.79 6.53
C VAL A 115 -0.70 3.40 5.98
N LEU A 116 -1.23 2.38 6.61
CA LEU A 116 -1.34 1.04 6.00
C LEU A 116 -2.70 0.93 5.30
N HIS A 117 -2.71 0.12 4.26
CA HIS A 117 -3.96 -0.33 3.64
C HIS A 117 -3.85 -1.79 3.22
N VAL A 118 -4.99 -2.43 3.01
CA VAL A 118 -5.08 -3.80 2.50
C VAL A 118 -5.60 -3.72 1.07
N ASP A 119 -4.97 -4.43 0.14
CA ASP A 119 -5.49 -4.55 -1.22
C ASP A 119 -6.54 -5.68 -1.33
N ILE A 120 -7.08 -5.90 -2.53
CA ILE A 120 -8.12 -6.92 -2.74
C ILE A 120 -7.62 -8.35 -2.53
N ASP A 121 -6.31 -8.57 -2.61
CA ASP A 121 -5.67 -9.86 -2.37
C ASP A 121 -5.35 -10.08 -0.89
N GLY A 122 -5.74 -9.13 -0.02
CA GLY A 122 -5.50 -9.17 1.42
C GLY A 122 -4.06 -8.81 1.82
N GLN A 123 -3.26 -8.26 0.91
CA GLN A 123 -1.88 -7.87 1.20
C GLN A 123 -1.83 -6.51 1.89
N THR A 124 -1.08 -6.42 2.99
CA THR A 124 -0.80 -5.14 3.64
C THR A 124 0.22 -4.34 2.84
N ARG A 125 -0.13 -3.10 2.51
CA ARG A 125 0.71 -2.17 1.76
C ARG A 125 0.96 -0.88 2.51
N LEU A 126 2.12 -0.29 2.27
CA LEU A 126 2.46 1.06 2.72
C LEU A 126 1.77 2.09 1.83
N GLY A 127 1.09 3.06 2.45
CA GLY A 127 0.43 4.15 1.76
C GLY A 127 0.94 5.51 2.20
N GLU A 128 0.93 6.48 1.31
CA GLU A 128 1.28 7.88 1.60
C GLU A 128 0.35 8.86 0.90
N MET A 129 0.07 9.98 1.54
CA MET A 129 -0.63 11.10 0.91
C MET A 129 -0.20 12.43 1.52
N VAL A 130 -0.48 13.51 0.83
CA VAL A 130 -0.41 14.86 1.38
C VAL A 130 -1.82 15.44 1.41
N CYS A 131 -2.23 15.96 2.56
CA CYS A 131 -3.54 16.56 2.76
C CYS A 131 -3.45 17.84 3.60
N ASN A 132 -4.55 18.57 3.73
CA ASN A 132 -4.63 19.71 4.63
C ASN A 132 -4.49 19.25 6.08
N LYS A 133 -3.77 20.04 6.89
CA LYS A 133 -3.58 19.77 8.33
C LYS A 133 -4.89 19.65 9.11
N SER A 134 -5.97 20.30 8.63
CA SER A 134 -7.26 20.29 9.32
C SER A 134 -8.00 18.95 9.25
N ILE A 135 -7.63 18.07 8.31
CA ILE A 135 -8.27 16.77 8.12
C ILE A 135 -7.31 15.60 8.32
N ALA A 136 -6.03 15.89 8.59
CA ALA A 136 -5.00 14.85 8.63
C ALA A 136 -5.20 13.84 9.76
N ALA A 137 -5.69 14.28 10.93
CA ALA A 137 -5.99 13.40 12.06
C ALA A 137 -7.16 12.47 11.73
N ASP A 138 -8.25 13.02 11.19
CA ASP A 138 -9.43 12.24 10.81
C ASP A 138 -9.08 11.19 9.75
N LEU A 139 -8.22 11.55 8.77
CA LEU A 139 -7.76 10.59 7.76
C LEU A 139 -6.96 9.43 8.35
N ILE A 140 -6.11 9.69 9.34
CA ILE A 140 -5.38 8.63 10.05
C ILE A 140 -6.35 7.67 10.72
N ASP A 141 -7.35 8.17 11.41
CA ASP A 141 -8.33 7.35 12.11
C ASP A 141 -9.19 6.55 11.12
N ILE A 142 -9.66 7.20 10.04
CA ILE A 142 -10.42 6.54 8.96
C ILE A 142 -9.60 5.40 8.34
N PHE A 143 -8.36 5.66 7.90
CA PHE A 143 -7.55 4.64 7.24
C PHE A 143 -7.10 3.53 8.21
N ARG A 144 -6.96 3.82 9.51
CA ARG A 144 -6.71 2.79 10.52
C ARG A 144 -7.92 1.87 10.67
N ASP A 145 -9.12 2.43 10.73
CA ASP A 145 -10.36 1.65 10.80
C ASP A 145 -10.56 0.79 9.55
N LEU A 146 -10.33 1.34 8.37
CA LEU A 146 -10.38 0.60 7.11
C LEU A 146 -9.36 -0.57 7.11
N TYR A 147 -8.14 -0.33 7.59
CA TYR A 147 -7.10 -1.36 7.71
C TYR A 147 -7.53 -2.49 8.64
N HIS A 148 -8.04 -2.17 9.82
CA HIS A 148 -8.50 -3.17 10.80
C HIS A 148 -9.70 -3.99 10.31
N HIS A 149 -10.54 -3.41 9.46
CA HIS A 149 -11.67 -4.10 8.83
C HIS A 149 -11.28 -4.80 7.51
N HIS A 150 -10.00 -4.83 7.15
CA HIS A 150 -9.51 -5.36 5.87
C HIS A 150 -10.27 -4.81 4.66
N TYR A 151 -10.70 -3.54 4.76
CA TYR A 151 -11.40 -2.89 3.66
C TYR A 151 -10.44 -2.61 2.49
N PRO A 152 -10.74 -3.07 1.25
CA PRO A 152 -9.79 -3.02 0.17
C PRO A 152 -9.61 -1.59 -0.38
N VAL A 153 -8.38 -1.09 -0.28
CA VAL A 153 -7.90 0.12 -0.96
C VAL A 153 -6.74 -0.27 -1.85
N HIS A 154 -6.85 -0.03 -3.16
CA HIS A 154 -5.89 -0.55 -4.13
C HIS A 154 -4.50 0.06 -3.99
N SER A 155 -4.45 1.39 -3.94
CA SER A 155 -3.19 2.15 -3.90
C SER A 155 -3.42 3.47 -3.17
N ILE A 156 -2.44 3.88 -2.37
CA ILE A 156 -2.40 5.21 -1.72
C ILE A 156 -1.02 5.80 -1.98
N ARG A 157 -0.91 6.66 -2.99
CA ARG A 157 0.36 7.26 -3.43
C ARG A 157 0.17 8.73 -3.75
N LEU A 158 1.25 9.50 -3.65
CA LEU A 158 1.22 10.89 -4.09
C LEU A 158 0.83 10.98 -5.57
N ILE A 159 0.03 11.98 -5.92
CA ILE A 159 -0.30 12.23 -7.33
C ILE A 159 0.94 12.59 -8.15
N ASP A 160 1.98 13.02 -7.49
CA ASP A 160 3.29 13.36 -8.05
C ASP A 160 3.95 12.17 -8.75
N ASP A 161 3.73 10.95 -8.24
CA ASP A 161 4.18 9.71 -8.89
C ASP A 161 3.53 9.48 -10.26
N PHE A 162 2.46 10.20 -10.53
CA PHE A 162 1.73 10.20 -11.81
C PHE A 162 1.95 11.50 -12.59
N GLY A 163 2.88 12.38 -12.14
CA GLY A 163 3.16 13.67 -12.77
C GLY A 163 2.06 14.71 -12.54
N ALA A 164 1.32 14.61 -11.43
CA ALA A 164 0.11 15.40 -11.13
C ALA A 164 -0.99 15.30 -12.22
N ASP A 165 -0.97 14.19 -12.98
CA ASP A 165 -1.98 13.88 -14.00
C ASP A 165 -3.10 13.03 -13.38
N ASP A 166 -4.28 13.63 -13.22
CA ASP A 166 -5.46 12.95 -12.66
C ASP A 166 -5.85 11.71 -13.45
N GLU A 167 -5.86 11.80 -14.78
CA GLU A 167 -6.27 10.68 -15.63
C GLU A 167 -5.35 9.47 -15.46
N ARG A 168 -4.04 9.69 -15.33
CA ARG A 168 -3.06 8.64 -15.05
C ARG A 168 -3.23 8.06 -13.65
N SER A 169 -3.40 8.92 -12.64
CA SER A 169 -3.64 8.52 -11.25
C SER A 169 -4.93 7.71 -11.12
N MET A 170 -6.03 8.19 -11.70
CA MET A 170 -7.32 7.53 -11.67
C MET A 170 -7.30 6.18 -12.40
N ARG A 171 -6.63 6.08 -13.55
CA ARG A 171 -6.47 4.80 -14.26
C ARG A 171 -5.68 3.77 -13.47
N ALA A 172 -4.73 4.21 -12.65
CA ALA A 172 -4.00 3.35 -11.73
C ALA A 172 -4.80 2.99 -10.46
N ASN A 173 -6.08 3.35 -10.39
CA ASN A 173 -6.94 3.15 -9.22
C ASN A 173 -6.34 3.72 -7.94
N ASN A 174 -5.66 4.86 -8.04
CA ASN A 174 -4.98 5.49 -6.93
C ASN A 174 -5.95 6.22 -5.99
N THR A 175 -5.54 6.33 -4.73
CA THR A 175 -6.18 7.14 -3.68
C THR A 175 -5.22 8.27 -3.34
N SER A 176 -5.66 9.52 -3.46
CA SER A 176 -4.82 10.70 -3.23
C SER A 176 -5.63 11.91 -2.78
N SER A 177 -4.98 12.95 -2.29
CA SER A 177 -5.63 14.15 -1.78
C SER A 177 -5.11 15.43 -2.45
N PHE A 178 -3.98 15.97 -2.02
CA PHE A 178 -3.51 17.28 -2.47
C PHE A 178 -3.00 17.27 -3.91
N CYS A 179 -3.54 18.21 -4.72
CA CYS A 179 -3.02 18.58 -6.02
C CYS A 179 -3.46 20.02 -6.33
N PHE A 180 -2.53 20.98 -6.38
CA PHE A 180 -2.88 22.37 -6.66
C PHE A 180 -3.13 22.58 -8.15
N ARG A 181 -4.39 22.53 -8.54
CA ARG A 181 -4.83 22.70 -9.92
C ARG A 181 -6.21 23.30 -10.02
N ARG A 182 -6.57 23.75 -11.20
CA ARG A 182 -7.95 24.16 -11.53
C ARG A 182 -8.79 22.96 -11.93
N VAL A 183 -10.09 23.10 -11.80
CA VAL A 183 -11.05 22.16 -12.39
C VAL A 183 -10.89 22.23 -13.92
N SER A 184 -10.86 21.08 -14.58
CA SER A 184 -10.72 21.01 -16.05
C SER A 184 -11.77 21.88 -16.76
N GLY A 185 -11.32 22.73 -17.68
CA GLY A 185 -12.18 23.65 -18.43
C GLY A 185 -12.73 24.84 -17.62
N SER A 186 -12.21 25.11 -16.40
CA SER A 186 -12.69 26.18 -15.50
C SER A 186 -11.56 27.01 -14.91
N LYS A 187 -11.87 28.26 -14.53
CA LYS A 187 -10.98 29.13 -13.74
C LYS A 187 -11.02 28.79 -12.23
N LYS A 188 -11.97 27.96 -11.78
CA LYS A 188 -12.17 27.59 -10.38
C LYS A 188 -11.08 26.59 -9.92
N LEU A 189 -10.55 26.79 -8.73
CA LEU A 189 -9.64 25.81 -8.11
C LEU A 189 -10.42 24.52 -7.79
N SER A 190 -9.77 23.38 -8.00
CA SER A 190 -10.28 22.08 -7.56
C SER A 190 -10.34 22.02 -6.02
N ALA A 191 -11.22 21.19 -5.47
CA ALA A 191 -11.24 20.89 -4.05
C ALA A 191 -9.92 20.25 -3.56
N HIS A 192 -9.23 19.52 -4.43
CA HIS A 192 -7.89 18.96 -4.16
C HIS A 192 -6.81 20.05 -4.02
N ALA A 193 -7.02 21.23 -4.61
CA ALA A 193 -6.05 22.32 -4.50
C ALA A 193 -5.84 22.82 -3.06
N THR A 194 -6.80 22.58 -2.18
CA THR A 194 -6.69 22.90 -0.75
C THR A 194 -6.28 21.71 0.11
N GLY A 195 -6.14 20.52 -0.48
CA GLY A 195 -5.87 19.26 0.23
C GLY A 195 -7.00 18.77 1.13
N LYS A 196 -8.26 19.21 0.87
CA LYS A 196 -9.44 18.84 1.67
C LYS A 196 -10.38 17.86 0.98
N ALA A 197 -10.02 17.40 -0.21
CA ALA A 197 -10.73 16.36 -0.94
C ALA A 197 -9.87 15.12 -1.08
N ILE A 198 -10.51 13.96 -1.04
CA ILE A 198 -9.86 12.66 -1.16
C ILE A 198 -10.56 11.91 -2.30
N ASP A 199 -9.78 11.44 -3.24
CA ASP A 199 -10.22 10.46 -4.23
C ASP A 199 -9.88 9.05 -3.74
N VAL A 200 -10.81 8.11 -3.80
CA VAL A 200 -10.61 6.74 -3.30
C VAL A 200 -10.99 5.73 -4.38
N ASN A 201 -10.06 4.81 -4.69
CA ASN A 201 -10.29 3.73 -5.66
C ASN A 201 -10.93 4.24 -6.95
N THR A 202 -10.35 5.27 -7.54
CA THR A 202 -10.96 6.15 -8.55
C THR A 202 -11.28 5.48 -9.87
N PHE A 203 -10.57 4.39 -10.24
CA PHE A 203 -10.89 3.64 -11.45
C PHE A 203 -12.25 2.94 -11.37
N TYR A 204 -12.56 2.38 -10.21
CA TYR A 204 -13.83 1.68 -9.94
C TYR A 204 -14.93 2.60 -9.42
N ASN A 205 -14.58 3.84 -9.08
CA ASN A 205 -15.52 4.86 -8.61
C ASN A 205 -15.31 6.14 -9.42
N PRO A 206 -15.60 6.09 -10.75
CA PRO A 206 -15.30 7.20 -11.65
C PRO A 206 -16.18 8.41 -11.36
N TYR A 207 -15.64 9.59 -11.63
CA TYR A 207 -16.46 10.78 -11.75
C TYR A 207 -17.40 10.63 -12.95
N TYR A 208 -18.68 10.89 -12.72
CA TYR A 208 -19.72 10.91 -13.76
C TYR A 208 -20.43 12.24 -13.72
N HIS A 209 -20.56 12.85 -14.88
CA HIS A 209 -21.34 14.07 -15.05
C HIS A 209 -22.06 14.04 -16.39
N GLN A 210 -23.36 14.35 -16.36
CA GLN A 210 -24.18 14.59 -17.55
C GLN A 210 -24.55 16.07 -17.59
N SER A 211 -24.14 16.77 -18.67
CA SER A 211 -24.52 18.16 -18.87
C SER A 211 -26.02 18.30 -19.21
N PRO A 212 -26.58 19.50 -19.07
CA PRO A 212 -27.96 19.75 -19.53
C PRO A 212 -28.19 19.46 -21.01
N SER A 213 -27.14 19.51 -21.85
CA SER A 213 -27.20 19.14 -23.27
C SER A 213 -27.10 17.64 -23.52
N GLY A 214 -27.08 16.81 -22.48
CA GLY A 214 -26.98 15.36 -22.60
C GLY A 214 -25.54 14.83 -22.77
N LYS A 215 -24.53 15.71 -22.86
CA LYS A 215 -23.12 15.26 -22.96
C LYS A 215 -22.68 14.60 -21.67
N ILE A 216 -22.21 13.35 -21.77
CA ILE A 216 -21.66 12.56 -20.65
C ILE A 216 -20.15 12.76 -20.58
N THR A 217 -19.64 12.99 -19.37
CA THR A 217 -18.22 13.03 -19.04
C THR A 217 -17.96 11.98 -17.95
N VAL A 218 -16.98 11.10 -18.20
CA VAL A 218 -16.52 10.10 -17.24
C VAL A 218 -15.00 10.27 -17.05
N GLN A 219 -14.56 10.27 -15.81
CA GLN A 219 -13.13 10.34 -15.47
C GLN A 219 -12.77 9.25 -14.44
N PRO A 220 -11.77 8.39 -14.75
CA PRO A 220 -11.03 8.33 -16.01
C PRO A 220 -11.91 7.83 -17.18
N ALA A 221 -11.62 8.26 -18.38
CA ALA A 221 -12.46 7.96 -19.56
C ALA A 221 -12.61 6.44 -19.81
N THR A 222 -11.60 5.65 -19.42
CA THR A 222 -11.59 4.19 -19.54
C THR A 222 -12.48 3.45 -18.53
N ALA A 223 -13.03 4.16 -17.53
CA ALA A 223 -13.84 3.59 -16.45
C ALA A 223 -15.36 3.62 -16.74
N MET A 224 -15.79 3.91 -17.97
CA MET A 224 -17.21 4.00 -18.36
C MET A 224 -18.04 2.79 -17.89
N LYS A 225 -17.48 1.56 -17.94
CA LYS A 225 -18.17 0.34 -17.52
C LYS A 225 -18.55 0.32 -16.02
N TYR A 226 -17.88 1.11 -15.19
CA TYR A 226 -18.15 1.21 -13.75
C TYR A 226 -19.15 2.30 -13.37
N VAL A 227 -19.68 3.02 -14.35
CA VAL A 227 -20.77 3.98 -14.16
C VAL A 227 -22.07 3.24 -13.82
N ASP A 228 -22.28 2.04 -14.35
CA ASP A 228 -23.39 1.19 -13.93
C ASP A 228 -23.16 0.68 -12.51
N ARG A 229 -23.82 1.36 -11.57
CA ARG A 229 -23.70 1.04 -10.13
C ARG A 229 -24.57 -0.14 -9.70
N THR A 230 -25.34 -0.78 -10.62
CA THR A 230 -26.11 -2.00 -10.36
C THR A 230 -25.21 -3.24 -10.46
N ALA A 231 -24.22 -3.21 -11.35
CA ALA A 231 -23.26 -4.29 -11.53
C ALA A 231 -22.36 -4.52 -10.29
N ALA A 232 -21.96 -5.77 -10.07
CA ALA A 232 -20.96 -6.15 -9.06
C ALA A 232 -19.54 -6.04 -9.65
N PHE A 233 -18.64 -5.35 -8.96
CA PHE A 233 -17.23 -5.26 -9.32
C PHE A 233 -16.37 -4.91 -8.09
N PRO A 234 -15.05 -5.21 -8.12
CA PRO A 234 -14.18 -4.94 -6.99
C PRO A 234 -14.07 -3.44 -6.70
N TYR A 235 -13.71 -3.10 -5.45
CA TYR A 235 -13.52 -1.72 -4.97
C TYR A 235 -14.73 -0.77 -5.16
N LYS A 236 -15.92 -1.29 -5.45
CA LYS A 236 -17.15 -0.49 -5.59
C LYS A 236 -17.54 0.11 -4.25
N ILE A 237 -17.60 1.44 -4.17
CA ILE A 237 -18.06 2.15 -2.97
C ILE A 237 -19.55 2.48 -3.12
N THR A 238 -20.34 2.15 -2.10
CA THR A 238 -21.78 2.43 -2.01
C THR A 238 -22.09 3.19 -0.72
N LYS A 239 -23.30 3.72 -0.57
CA LYS A 239 -23.73 4.38 0.67
C LYS A 239 -23.78 3.43 1.88
N ALA A 240 -23.87 2.13 1.65
CA ALA A 240 -23.84 1.10 2.70
C ALA A 240 -22.43 0.71 3.13
N ASP A 241 -21.40 1.12 2.38
CA ASP A 241 -20.00 0.74 2.66
C ASP A 241 -19.44 1.40 3.90
N LEU A 242 -18.49 0.71 4.53
CA LEU A 242 -17.68 1.24 5.63
C LEU A 242 -16.96 2.54 5.20
N MET A 243 -16.33 2.54 4.03
CA MET A 243 -15.65 3.73 3.48
C MET A 243 -16.57 4.94 3.49
N TYR A 244 -17.79 4.81 2.91
CA TYR A 244 -18.73 5.91 2.85
C TYR A 244 -19.12 6.41 4.25
N ARG A 245 -19.40 5.50 5.19
CA ARG A 245 -19.80 5.85 6.57
C ARG A 245 -18.72 6.55 7.38
N LEU A 246 -17.44 6.24 7.13
CA LEU A 246 -16.33 6.86 7.84
C LEU A 246 -16.02 8.28 7.34
N PHE A 247 -16.43 8.62 6.11
CA PHE A 247 -16.18 9.95 5.52
C PHE A 247 -17.34 10.94 5.70
N ILE A 248 -18.47 10.52 6.30
CA ILE A 248 -19.68 11.35 6.54
C ILE A 248 -19.90 11.54 8.03
#